data_6afd39ae5039e8c3300834518899014d
#
_entry.id   6afd39ae5039e8c3300834518899014d
#
_cell.length_a   1.000
_cell.length_b   1.000
_cell.length_c   1.000
_cell.angle_alpha   90.00
_cell.angle_beta   90.00
_cell.angle_gamma   90.00
#
_symmetry.space_group_name_H-M   'P 1'
#
loop_
_entity.id
_entity.type
_entity.pdbx_description
1 polymer ?
#
loop_
_entity_poly.entity_id
_entity_poly.type
_entity_poly.pdbx_seq_one_letter_code
_entity_poly.pdbx_strand_id
1 'polypeptide(L)'
;MLFIVRLILTVIYCILVCIFGSIYCLFSPRNPKHVATFGHMFGRLAPLFGLKVEKRLPEGAENFGNAIYIANHQNNYDMVTAANIVLPPTVTVGKKSLLWIPFFGQLYWLTGNLLIDRNNRAKAHSTIAEVVNHFKKGKISIWMFPEGTRSRGRGLLPFKTGAFHAAIAAGVPIIPVCVSNTSNKINLNRLNNGLVIVEMLPPVDTSKYGKDQVRELAAHCRELMAQHIAQLDKEVAEREAAGKI
;
A
#
# COMPACT_ATOMS: atom_id res chain seq x y z
N MET A 1 12.19 25.86 -10.93
CA MET A 1 13.45 25.56 -10.22
C MET A 1 13.25 24.52 -9.11
N LEU A 2 12.30 24.69 -8.21
CA LEU A 2 12.01 23.76 -7.11
C LEU A 2 11.72 22.32 -7.58
N PHE A 3 10.92 22.14 -8.65
CA PHE A 3 10.65 20.83 -9.26
C PHE A 3 11.94 20.07 -9.59
N ILE A 4 12.90 20.72 -10.26
CA ILE A 4 14.16 20.07 -10.68
C ILE A 4 14.97 19.63 -9.45
N VAL A 5 15.09 20.51 -8.45
CA VAL A 5 15.81 20.19 -7.20
C VAL A 5 15.16 19.00 -6.51
N ARG A 6 13.84 19.00 -6.33
CA ARG A 6 13.10 17.89 -5.73
C ARG A 6 13.25 16.59 -6.51
N LEU A 7 13.19 16.66 -7.84
CA LEU A 7 13.36 15.49 -8.69
C LEU A 7 14.75 14.88 -8.51
N ILE A 8 15.81 15.71 -8.59
CA ILE A 8 17.20 15.25 -8.40
C ILE A 8 17.38 14.63 -7.02
N LEU A 9 16.95 15.30 -5.95
CA LEU A 9 17.06 14.78 -4.59
C LEU A 9 16.29 13.48 -4.39
N THR A 10 15.08 13.38 -4.97
CA THR A 10 14.27 12.14 -4.93
C THR A 10 14.99 11.00 -5.64
N VAL A 11 15.53 11.24 -6.85
CA VAL A 11 16.23 10.21 -7.62
C VAL A 11 17.47 9.73 -6.87
N ILE A 12 18.30 10.65 -6.38
CA ILE A 12 19.51 10.31 -5.60
C ILE A 12 19.12 9.50 -4.36
N TYR A 13 18.15 9.99 -3.58
CA TYR A 13 17.69 9.28 -2.38
C TYR A 13 17.18 7.87 -2.70
N CYS A 14 16.34 7.71 -3.72
CA CYS A 14 15.81 6.42 -4.12
C CYS A 14 16.93 5.46 -4.57
N ILE A 15 17.90 5.93 -5.34
CA ILE A 15 19.05 5.11 -5.77
C ILE A 15 19.86 4.66 -4.55
N LEU A 16 20.19 5.57 -3.63
CA LEU A 16 20.93 5.22 -2.41
C LEU A 16 20.19 4.23 -1.54
N VAL A 17 18.89 4.45 -1.29
CA VAL A 17 18.05 3.49 -0.53
C VAL A 17 18.01 2.12 -1.22
N CYS A 18 17.90 2.09 -2.56
CA CYS A 18 17.86 0.83 -3.29
C CYS A 18 19.20 0.10 -3.27
N ILE A 19 20.34 0.79 -3.43
CA ILE A 19 21.67 0.17 -3.41
C ILE A 19 21.99 -0.35 -2.01
N PHE A 20 21.98 0.53 -1.01
CA PHE A 20 22.32 0.14 0.37
C PHE A 20 21.30 -0.82 0.97
N GLY A 21 20.02 -0.64 0.63
CA GLY A 21 18.96 -1.58 1.01
C GLY A 21 19.14 -2.97 0.40
N SER A 22 19.56 -3.05 -0.86
CA SER A 22 19.86 -4.34 -1.50
C SER A 22 21.03 -5.03 -0.82
N ILE A 23 22.11 -4.29 -0.53
CA ILE A 23 23.27 -4.82 0.20
C ILE A 23 22.86 -5.32 1.59
N TYR A 24 22.07 -4.52 2.32
CA TYR A 24 21.53 -4.91 3.63
C TYR A 24 20.69 -6.20 3.55
N CYS A 25 19.84 -6.32 2.53
CA CYS A 25 19.00 -7.49 2.33
C CYS A 25 19.77 -8.76 1.99
N LEU A 26 21.01 -8.69 1.49
CA LEU A 26 21.85 -9.88 1.24
C LEU A 26 22.17 -10.64 2.52
N PHE A 27 22.23 -9.97 3.67
CA PHE A 27 22.46 -10.63 4.97
C PHE A 27 21.20 -11.31 5.54
N SER A 28 20.03 -11.01 4.98
CA SER A 28 18.74 -11.59 5.41
C SER A 28 17.74 -11.54 4.22
N PRO A 29 18.01 -12.30 3.14
CA PRO A 29 17.25 -12.20 1.91
C PRO A 29 15.81 -12.67 2.10
N ARG A 30 14.90 -11.97 1.40
CA ARG A 30 13.45 -12.24 1.39
C ARG A 30 12.78 -12.20 2.78
N ASN A 31 13.36 -11.45 3.71
CA ASN A 31 12.74 -11.23 5.02
C ASN A 31 11.59 -10.21 4.90
N PRO A 32 10.34 -10.58 5.23
CA PRO A 32 9.16 -9.73 5.06
C PRO A 32 9.16 -8.47 5.95
N LYS A 33 10.00 -8.42 6.99
CA LYS A 33 10.18 -7.21 7.82
C LYS A 33 10.81 -6.05 7.02
N HIS A 34 11.62 -6.36 6.01
CA HIS A 34 12.30 -5.34 5.20
C HIS A 34 11.34 -4.49 4.38
N VAL A 35 10.18 -5.04 3.99
CA VAL A 35 9.18 -4.28 3.21
C VAL A 35 8.69 -3.05 3.98
N ALA A 36 8.35 -3.21 5.26
CA ALA A 36 7.95 -2.09 6.11
C ALA A 36 9.12 -1.10 6.31
N THR A 37 10.34 -1.61 6.56
CA THR A 37 11.54 -0.77 6.74
C THR A 37 11.77 0.14 5.55
N PHE A 38 11.84 -0.42 4.33
CA PHE A 38 12.08 0.38 3.12
C PHE A 38 10.85 1.18 2.69
N GLY A 39 9.63 0.67 2.93
CA GLY A 39 8.40 1.43 2.75
C GLY A 39 8.40 2.72 3.57
N HIS A 40 8.76 2.64 4.84
CA HIS A 40 8.88 3.81 5.72
C HIS A 40 10.04 4.74 5.30
N MET A 41 11.15 4.20 4.78
CA MET A 41 12.22 5.04 4.23
C MET A 41 11.72 5.84 3.02
N PHE A 42 11.02 5.22 2.07
CA PHE A 42 10.39 5.97 0.97
C PHE A 42 9.33 6.97 1.47
N GLY A 43 8.60 6.61 2.51
CA GLY A 43 7.63 7.50 3.15
C GLY A 43 8.24 8.78 3.72
N ARG A 44 9.51 8.74 4.17
CA ARG A 44 10.25 9.92 4.64
C ARG A 44 10.48 10.99 3.57
N LEU A 45 10.22 10.68 2.31
CA LEU A 45 10.24 11.68 1.22
C LEU A 45 9.02 12.61 1.22
N ALA A 46 7.96 12.33 1.96
CA ALA A 46 6.75 13.15 1.96
C ALA A 46 7.01 14.65 2.24
N PRO A 47 7.84 15.04 3.23
CA PRO A 47 8.19 16.44 3.45
C PRO A 47 8.94 17.08 2.28
N LEU A 48 9.80 16.33 1.57
CA LEU A 48 10.47 16.81 0.36
C LEU A 48 9.46 17.21 -0.73
N PHE A 49 8.32 16.53 -0.79
CA PHE A 49 7.20 16.89 -1.68
C PHE A 49 6.28 17.96 -1.09
N GLY A 50 6.60 18.52 0.07
CA GLY A 50 5.76 19.49 0.76
C GLY A 50 4.46 18.90 1.30
N LEU A 51 4.46 17.61 1.63
CA LEU A 51 3.32 16.91 2.20
C LEU A 51 3.52 16.68 3.70
N LYS A 52 2.49 16.95 4.47
CA LYS A 52 2.33 16.42 5.82
C LYS A 52 1.52 15.13 5.73
N VAL A 53 2.07 14.01 6.17
CA VAL A 53 1.37 12.74 6.19
C VAL A 53 1.01 12.39 7.63
N GLU A 54 -0.27 12.33 7.92
CA GLU A 54 -0.81 11.90 9.21
C GLU A 54 -1.19 10.43 9.14
N LYS A 55 -0.68 9.63 10.06
CA LYS A 55 -0.94 8.20 10.16
C LYS A 55 -1.88 7.93 11.32
N ARG A 56 -2.94 7.16 11.06
CA ARG A 56 -3.90 6.72 12.07
C ARG A 56 -3.99 5.21 12.07
N LEU A 57 -3.68 4.61 13.18
CA LEU A 57 -3.80 3.17 13.41
C LEU A 57 -4.79 2.94 14.54
N PRO A 58 -5.66 1.93 14.44
CA PRO A 58 -6.48 1.52 15.56
C PRO A 58 -5.59 0.97 16.69
N GLU A 59 -6.10 1.02 17.91
CA GLU A 59 -5.41 0.45 19.08
C GLU A 59 -5.13 -1.03 18.87
N GLY A 60 -3.92 -1.47 19.19
CA GLY A 60 -3.49 -2.85 19.04
C GLY A 60 -3.25 -3.31 17.60
N ALA A 61 -3.12 -2.39 16.64
CA ALA A 61 -2.91 -2.73 15.22
C ALA A 61 -1.70 -3.66 14.99
N GLU A 62 -0.66 -3.54 15.80
CA GLU A 62 0.52 -4.41 15.78
C GLU A 62 0.22 -5.87 16.16
N ASN A 63 -0.91 -6.12 16.80
CA ASN A 63 -1.36 -7.44 17.25
C ASN A 63 -2.43 -8.08 16.37
N PHE A 64 -2.78 -7.48 15.22
CA PHE A 64 -3.81 -8.04 14.32
C PHE A 64 -3.45 -9.38 13.70
N GLY A 65 -2.19 -9.83 13.86
CA GLY A 65 -1.72 -11.10 13.32
C GLY A 65 -1.61 -11.10 11.80
N ASN A 66 -1.77 -12.27 11.21
CA ASN A 66 -1.76 -12.40 9.75
C ASN A 66 -3.03 -11.80 9.16
N ALA A 67 -2.88 -10.92 8.16
CA ALA A 67 -4.00 -10.24 7.55
C ALA A 67 -3.72 -9.91 6.07
N ILE A 68 -4.78 -9.64 5.32
CA ILE A 68 -4.68 -8.99 4.02
C ILE A 68 -5.05 -7.53 4.18
N TYR A 69 -4.04 -6.65 4.05
CA TYR A 69 -4.24 -5.22 3.98
C TYR A 69 -4.67 -4.83 2.57
N ILE A 70 -5.76 -4.09 2.45
CA ILE A 70 -6.25 -3.54 1.18
C ILE A 70 -6.23 -2.02 1.24
N ALA A 71 -5.62 -1.37 0.25
CA ALA A 71 -5.55 0.08 0.20
C ALA A 71 -6.08 0.63 -1.14
N ASN A 72 -6.60 1.85 -1.15
CA ASN A 72 -6.91 2.55 -2.39
C ASN A 72 -5.62 2.97 -3.11
N HIS A 73 -5.60 2.84 -4.43
CA HIS A 73 -4.43 3.07 -5.27
C HIS A 73 -4.61 4.29 -6.17
N GLN A 74 -4.00 5.41 -5.81
CA GLN A 74 -4.27 6.67 -6.49
C GLN A 74 -3.23 6.99 -7.58
N ASN A 75 -1.97 7.02 -7.22
CA ASN A 75 -0.89 7.48 -8.11
C ASN A 75 0.50 6.99 -7.64
N ASN A 76 1.58 7.57 -8.17
CA ASN A 76 2.94 7.19 -7.80
C ASN A 76 3.33 7.61 -6.37
N TYR A 77 2.63 8.61 -5.82
CA TYR A 77 2.91 9.11 -4.48
C TYR A 77 2.40 8.20 -3.35
N ASP A 78 1.70 7.09 -3.69
CA ASP A 78 1.31 6.08 -2.71
C ASP A 78 2.55 5.46 -2.01
N MET A 79 3.72 5.49 -2.66
CA MET A 79 4.99 5.10 -2.04
C MET A 79 5.46 6.07 -0.94
N VAL A 80 5.05 7.32 -0.98
CA VAL A 80 5.42 8.32 0.04
C VAL A 80 4.27 8.63 1.00
N THR A 81 3.08 8.11 0.75
CA THR A 81 1.89 8.25 1.61
C THR A 81 1.52 6.92 2.26
N ALA A 82 0.91 6.00 1.53
CA ALA A 82 0.43 4.72 2.03
C ALA A 82 1.53 3.82 2.62
N ALA A 83 2.75 3.86 2.07
CA ALA A 83 3.85 3.04 2.58
C ALA A 83 4.27 3.38 4.02
N ASN A 84 3.91 4.57 4.53
CA ASN A 84 4.21 5.00 5.90
C ASN A 84 3.49 4.19 6.99
N ILE A 85 2.42 3.47 6.65
CA ILE A 85 1.57 2.77 7.63
C ILE A 85 1.73 1.24 7.58
N VAL A 86 2.58 0.75 6.67
CA VAL A 86 2.82 -0.70 6.53
C VAL A 86 3.45 -1.27 7.79
N LEU A 87 2.79 -2.25 8.41
CA LEU A 87 3.28 -2.93 9.60
C LEU A 87 4.08 -4.19 9.23
N PRO A 88 5.21 -4.47 9.92
CA PRO A 88 5.95 -5.72 9.73
C PRO A 88 5.28 -6.88 10.51
N PRO A 89 5.37 -8.13 10.03
CA PRO A 89 5.93 -8.56 8.75
C PRO A 89 4.87 -8.54 7.63
N THR A 90 5.06 -7.70 6.64
CA THR A 90 4.13 -7.56 5.50
C THR A 90 4.90 -7.60 4.19
N VAL A 91 4.38 -8.29 3.18
CA VAL A 91 4.86 -8.24 1.81
C VAL A 91 3.81 -7.65 0.88
N THR A 92 4.24 -7.04 -0.22
CA THR A 92 3.33 -6.48 -1.21
C THR A 92 3.19 -7.39 -2.43
N VAL A 93 2.06 -7.29 -3.14
CA VAL A 93 1.85 -7.95 -4.42
C VAL A 93 2.00 -6.94 -5.54
N GLY A 94 3.13 -6.98 -6.22
CA GLY A 94 3.48 -6.07 -7.30
C GLY A 94 3.44 -6.69 -8.70
N LYS A 95 3.45 -5.83 -9.73
CA LYS A 95 3.52 -6.27 -11.13
C LYS A 95 4.92 -6.84 -11.43
N LYS A 96 5.01 -7.95 -12.17
CA LYS A 96 6.28 -8.58 -12.56
C LYS A 96 7.26 -7.61 -13.25
N SER A 97 6.75 -6.62 -14.01
CA SER A 97 7.61 -5.62 -14.65
C SER A 97 8.36 -4.70 -13.68
N LEU A 98 8.03 -4.67 -12.38
CA LEU A 98 8.78 -3.92 -11.39
C LEU A 98 10.23 -4.41 -11.24
N LEU A 99 10.49 -5.70 -11.54
CA LEU A 99 11.85 -6.27 -11.53
C LEU A 99 12.81 -5.56 -12.48
N TRP A 100 12.29 -4.99 -13.56
CA TRP A 100 13.10 -4.35 -14.60
C TRP A 100 13.41 -2.89 -14.31
N ILE A 101 12.90 -2.33 -13.20
CA ILE A 101 13.27 -0.98 -12.77
C ILE A 101 14.66 -1.06 -12.14
N PRO A 102 15.66 -0.34 -12.70
CA PRO A 102 17.03 -0.38 -12.18
C PRO A 102 17.09 -0.04 -10.68
N PHE A 103 17.90 -0.77 -9.93
CA PHE A 103 18.08 -0.68 -8.48
C PHE A 103 16.83 -1.03 -7.66
N PHE A 104 15.66 -0.49 -8.03
CA PHE A 104 14.41 -0.75 -7.31
C PHE A 104 13.95 -2.21 -7.45
N GLY A 105 14.08 -2.80 -8.63
CA GLY A 105 13.65 -4.18 -8.89
C GLY A 105 14.41 -5.18 -8.02
N GLN A 106 15.70 -5.00 -7.85
CA GLN A 106 16.55 -5.82 -6.99
C GLN A 106 16.11 -5.72 -5.53
N LEU A 107 15.96 -4.50 -5.01
CA LEU A 107 15.48 -4.27 -3.65
C LEU A 107 14.09 -4.89 -3.46
N TYR A 108 13.16 -4.66 -4.40
CA TYR A 108 11.80 -5.17 -4.32
C TYR A 108 11.75 -6.69 -4.23
N TRP A 109 12.61 -7.40 -4.97
CA TRP A 109 12.71 -8.84 -4.92
C TRP A 109 13.38 -9.33 -3.64
N LEU A 110 14.49 -8.70 -3.23
CA LEU A 110 15.26 -9.06 -2.04
C LEU A 110 14.47 -8.88 -0.74
N THR A 111 13.52 -7.95 -0.71
CA THR A 111 12.63 -7.74 0.45
C THR A 111 11.52 -8.80 0.57
N GLY A 112 11.40 -9.73 -0.39
CA GLY A 112 10.45 -10.84 -0.31
C GLY A 112 9.08 -10.55 -0.91
N ASN A 113 8.91 -9.40 -1.57
CA ASN A 113 7.65 -9.07 -2.23
C ASN A 113 7.25 -10.10 -3.29
N LEU A 114 5.95 -10.27 -3.46
CA LEU A 114 5.37 -11.19 -4.43
C LEU A 114 5.14 -10.48 -5.77
N LEU A 115 5.32 -11.22 -6.86
CA LEU A 115 5.22 -10.70 -8.21
C LEU A 115 4.12 -11.41 -8.98
N ILE A 116 3.19 -10.62 -9.55
CA ILE A 116 2.07 -11.14 -10.33
C ILE A 116 2.16 -10.73 -11.79
N ASP A 117 1.92 -11.68 -12.67
CA ASP A 117 1.65 -11.41 -14.08
C ASP A 117 0.13 -11.16 -14.26
N ARG A 118 -0.24 -9.88 -14.31
CA ARG A 118 -1.66 -9.47 -14.39
C ARG A 118 -2.29 -9.75 -15.76
N ASN A 119 -1.50 -10.06 -16.77
CA ASN A 119 -1.97 -10.32 -18.13
C ASN A 119 -2.35 -11.80 -18.33
N ASN A 120 -1.99 -12.67 -17.39
CA ASN A 120 -2.28 -14.10 -17.46
C ASN A 120 -3.18 -14.52 -16.30
N ARG A 121 -4.47 -14.80 -16.60
CA ARG A 121 -5.47 -15.21 -15.59
C ARG A 121 -5.08 -16.49 -14.83
N ALA A 122 -4.54 -17.49 -15.54
CA ALA A 122 -4.11 -18.73 -14.90
C ALA A 122 -2.96 -18.49 -13.90
N LYS A 123 -2.00 -17.63 -14.25
CA LYS A 123 -0.92 -17.20 -13.34
C LYS A 123 -1.42 -16.32 -12.20
N ALA A 124 -2.49 -15.56 -12.38
CA ALA A 124 -3.11 -14.80 -11.30
C ALA A 124 -3.72 -15.75 -10.24
N HIS A 125 -4.36 -16.84 -10.65
CA HIS A 125 -4.84 -17.88 -9.73
C HIS A 125 -3.70 -18.57 -8.97
N SER A 126 -2.58 -18.90 -9.66
CA SER A 126 -1.42 -19.48 -8.98
C SER A 126 -0.79 -18.54 -7.96
N THR A 127 -0.82 -17.23 -8.21
CA THR A 127 -0.36 -16.23 -7.23
C THR A 127 -1.25 -16.17 -5.99
N ILE A 128 -2.58 -16.34 -6.15
CA ILE A 128 -3.49 -16.43 -4.99
C ILE A 128 -3.15 -17.68 -4.15
N ALA A 129 -2.90 -18.82 -4.79
CA ALA A 129 -2.48 -20.04 -4.09
C ALA A 129 -1.12 -19.84 -3.39
N GLU A 130 -0.17 -19.13 -4.01
CA GLU A 130 1.11 -18.77 -3.40
C GLU A 130 0.90 -17.87 -2.16
N VAL A 131 0.03 -16.87 -2.26
CA VAL A 131 -0.38 -16.02 -1.14
C VAL A 131 -0.92 -16.87 0.01
N VAL A 132 -1.85 -17.78 -0.25
CA VAL A 132 -2.41 -18.69 0.76
C VAL A 132 -1.33 -19.58 1.38
N ASN A 133 -0.39 -20.07 0.58
CA ASN A 133 0.73 -20.87 1.08
C ASN A 133 1.67 -20.06 1.99
N HIS A 134 1.88 -18.78 1.71
CA HIS A 134 2.66 -17.90 2.59
C HIS A 134 2.00 -17.75 3.96
N PHE A 135 0.68 -17.62 4.03
CA PHE A 135 -0.04 -17.60 5.32
C PHE A 135 0.11 -18.90 6.10
N LYS A 136 0.10 -20.05 5.40
CA LYS A 136 0.26 -21.36 6.05
C LYS A 136 1.66 -21.62 6.59
N LYS A 137 2.69 -21.03 5.96
CA LYS A 137 4.10 -21.24 6.29
C LYS A 137 4.65 -20.29 7.34
N GLY A 138 4.02 -19.16 7.59
CA GLY A 138 4.54 -18.17 8.51
C GLY A 138 3.58 -17.05 8.87
N LYS A 139 3.96 -16.26 9.87
CA LYS A 139 3.24 -15.06 10.29
C LYS A 139 3.60 -13.90 9.34
N ILE A 140 2.99 -13.85 8.17
CA ILE A 140 3.21 -12.82 7.17
C ILE A 140 1.87 -12.22 6.76
N SER A 141 1.76 -10.91 6.78
CA SER A 141 0.63 -10.19 6.19
C SER A 141 0.91 -9.81 4.74
N ILE A 142 -0.13 -9.54 3.98
CA ILE A 142 0.00 -9.19 2.57
C ILE A 142 -0.71 -7.88 2.29
N TRP A 143 -0.01 -6.96 1.63
CA TRP A 143 -0.55 -5.69 1.18
C TRP A 143 -0.92 -5.75 -0.30
N MET A 144 -2.16 -5.41 -0.60
CA MET A 144 -2.70 -5.40 -1.96
C MET A 144 -3.47 -4.13 -2.25
N PHE A 145 -3.44 -3.73 -3.53
CA PHE A 145 -4.36 -2.72 -4.07
C PHE A 145 -5.46 -3.45 -4.86
N PRO A 146 -6.67 -3.62 -4.29
CA PRO A 146 -7.70 -4.46 -4.90
C PRO A 146 -8.23 -3.89 -6.23
N GLU A 147 -8.07 -2.61 -6.47
CA GLU A 147 -8.36 -1.98 -7.77
C GLU A 147 -7.52 -2.56 -8.92
N GLY A 148 -6.32 -3.07 -8.62
CA GLY A 148 -5.40 -3.66 -9.57
C GLY A 148 -4.77 -2.66 -10.56
N THR A 149 -5.09 -1.38 -10.45
CA THR A 149 -4.50 -0.27 -11.21
C THR A 149 -4.66 1.02 -10.42
N ARG A 150 -3.90 2.07 -10.80
CA ARG A 150 -4.03 3.40 -10.21
C ARG A 150 -5.30 4.10 -10.71
N SER A 151 -6.01 4.75 -9.79
CA SER A 151 -7.26 5.46 -10.13
C SER A 151 -7.02 6.76 -10.92
N ARG A 152 -5.91 7.44 -10.66
CA ARG A 152 -5.53 8.69 -11.36
C ARG A 152 -6.65 9.74 -11.36
N GLY A 153 -7.25 9.98 -10.21
CA GLY A 153 -8.31 10.97 -10.03
C GLY A 153 -9.74 10.50 -10.34
N ARG A 154 -9.93 9.22 -10.68
CA ARG A 154 -11.26 8.65 -10.96
C ARG A 154 -12.01 8.15 -9.71
N GLY A 155 -11.55 8.54 -8.53
CA GLY A 155 -12.08 8.03 -7.27
C GLY A 155 -11.69 6.57 -7.01
N LEU A 156 -12.40 5.90 -6.11
CA LEU A 156 -12.18 4.50 -5.76
C LEU A 156 -12.75 3.58 -6.83
N LEU A 157 -11.88 2.88 -7.55
CA LEU A 157 -12.26 1.97 -8.64
C LEU A 157 -12.93 0.69 -8.13
N PRO A 158 -13.61 -0.09 -9.00
CA PRO A 158 -14.12 -1.40 -8.65
C PRO A 158 -13.01 -2.35 -8.19
N PHE A 159 -13.30 -3.15 -7.15
CA PHE A 159 -12.36 -4.09 -6.59
C PHE A 159 -12.34 -5.41 -7.37
N LYS A 160 -11.14 -5.92 -7.64
CA LYS A 160 -10.91 -7.30 -8.09
C LYS A 160 -11.01 -8.25 -6.91
N THR A 161 -11.53 -9.44 -7.15
CA THR A 161 -11.85 -10.41 -6.09
C THR A 161 -10.64 -11.18 -5.53
N GLY A 162 -9.44 -11.03 -6.11
CA GLY A 162 -8.27 -11.83 -5.75
C GLY A 162 -7.86 -11.75 -4.29
N ALA A 163 -7.83 -10.55 -3.69
CA ALA A 163 -7.52 -10.35 -2.27
C ALA A 163 -8.54 -11.05 -1.37
N PHE A 164 -9.81 -10.98 -1.73
CA PHE A 164 -10.93 -11.52 -0.96
C PHE A 164 -10.98 -13.06 -1.03
N HIS A 165 -10.72 -13.64 -2.22
CA HIS A 165 -10.51 -15.08 -2.34
C HIS A 165 -9.37 -15.59 -1.46
N ALA A 166 -8.24 -14.87 -1.45
CA ALA A 166 -7.10 -15.25 -0.64
C ALA A 166 -7.42 -15.16 0.86
N ALA A 167 -8.13 -14.12 1.30
CA ALA A 167 -8.49 -13.92 2.70
C ALA A 167 -9.40 -15.04 3.22
N ILE A 168 -10.48 -15.35 2.50
CA ILE A 168 -11.40 -16.45 2.86
C ILE A 168 -10.68 -17.80 2.83
N ALA A 169 -9.87 -18.07 1.79
CA ALA A 169 -9.16 -19.35 1.68
C ALA A 169 -8.06 -19.53 2.74
N ALA A 170 -7.48 -18.45 3.25
CA ALA A 170 -6.47 -18.47 4.31
C ALA A 170 -7.08 -18.36 5.71
N GLY A 171 -8.37 -18.00 5.83
CA GLY A 171 -9.03 -17.76 7.12
C GLY A 171 -8.44 -16.56 7.88
N VAL A 172 -8.04 -15.51 7.14
CA VAL A 172 -7.42 -14.30 7.73
C VAL A 172 -8.32 -13.08 7.51
N PRO A 173 -8.32 -12.10 8.43
CA PRO A 173 -9.11 -10.88 8.26
C PRO A 173 -8.58 -10.01 7.10
N ILE A 174 -9.46 -9.14 6.60
CA ILE A 174 -9.11 -8.05 5.72
C ILE A 174 -9.00 -6.78 6.56
N ILE A 175 -7.93 -6.03 6.35
CA ILE A 175 -7.71 -4.74 7.01
C ILE A 175 -7.72 -3.64 5.95
N PRO A 176 -8.79 -2.82 5.88
CA PRO A 176 -8.83 -1.70 4.97
C PRO A 176 -7.88 -0.59 5.43
N VAL A 177 -7.18 0.01 4.47
CA VAL A 177 -6.35 1.20 4.66
C VAL A 177 -6.81 2.28 3.70
N CYS A 178 -7.27 3.39 4.25
CA CYS A 178 -7.83 4.50 3.50
C CYS A 178 -6.82 5.64 3.43
N VAL A 179 -6.55 6.11 2.22
CA VAL A 179 -5.70 7.28 1.95
C VAL A 179 -6.57 8.38 1.40
N SER A 180 -6.55 9.56 2.03
CA SER A 180 -7.26 10.73 1.53
C SER A 180 -6.78 11.13 0.14
N ASN A 181 -7.57 11.90 -0.59
CA ASN A 181 -7.32 12.22 -1.99
C ASN A 181 -5.97 12.94 -2.18
N THR A 182 -5.13 12.35 -3.04
CA THR A 182 -3.84 12.92 -3.48
C THR A 182 -3.85 13.37 -4.95
N SER A 183 -4.97 13.16 -5.65
CA SER A 183 -5.10 13.50 -7.08
C SER A 183 -5.09 15.01 -7.27
N ASN A 184 -4.25 15.48 -8.17
CA ASN A 184 -4.03 16.92 -8.44
C ASN A 184 -3.57 17.77 -7.23
N LYS A 185 -3.31 17.11 -6.08
CA LYS A 185 -2.87 17.80 -4.87
C LYS A 185 -1.39 18.17 -4.93
N ILE A 186 -0.54 17.28 -5.44
CA ILE A 186 0.90 17.40 -5.37
C ILE A 186 1.44 18.14 -6.60
N ASN A 187 1.96 19.35 -6.37
CA ASN A 187 2.69 20.13 -7.35
C ASN A 187 4.14 20.35 -6.86
N LEU A 188 5.10 19.80 -7.57
CA LEU A 188 6.50 19.83 -7.14
C LEU A 188 7.13 21.23 -7.18
N ASN A 189 6.48 22.22 -7.80
CA ASN A 189 6.88 23.63 -7.72
C ASN A 189 6.26 24.38 -6.54
N ARG A 190 5.32 23.77 -5.78
CA ARG A 190 4.68 24.35 -4.61
C ARG A 190 5.42 23.91 -3.35
N LEU A 191 5.73 24.82 -2.44
CA LEU A 191 6.43 24.51 -1.19
C LEU A 191 5.57 23.64 -0.27
N ASN A 192 4.29 23.97 -0.11
CA ASN A 192 3.33 23.25 0.69
C ASN A 192 2.26 22.63 -0.22
N ASN A 193 2.12 21.30 -0.15
CA ASN A 193 1.11 20.54 -0.87
C ASN A 193 0.02 19.99 0.08
N GLY A 194 0.04 20.42 1.33
CA GLY A 194 -1.03 20.17 2.29
C GLY A 194 -0.93 18.83 3.02
N LEU A 195 -2.06 18.42 3.58
CA LEU A 195 -2.20 17.27 4.45
C LEU A 195 -2.71 16.05 3.66
N VAL A 196 -2.12 14.89 3.94
CA VAL A 196 -2.66 13.57 3.54
C VAL A 196 -2.85 12.75 4.80
N ILE A 197 -4.05 12.23 5.00
CA ILE A 197 -4.36 11.30 6.10
C ILE A 197 -4.33 9.90 5.54
N VAL A 198 -3.61 9.01 6.22
CA VAL A 198 -3.58 7.57 5.94
C VAL A 198 -4.08 6.86 7.18
N GLU A 199 -5.20 6.20 7.07
CA GLU A 199 -5.87 5.57 8.19
C GLU A 199 -6.13 4.08 7.95
N MET A 200 -5.74 3.28 8.92
CA MET A 200 -6.01 1.85 8.98
C MET A 200 -7.30 1.65 9.74
N LEU A 201 -8.24 0.92 9.14
CA LEU A 201 -9.52 0.60 9.78
C LEU A 201 -9.44 -0.71 10.58
N PRO A 202 -10.38 -0.94 11.49
CA PRO A 202 -10.51 -2.22 12.17
C PRO A 202 -10.63 -3.40 11.20
N PRO A 203 -10.18 -4.62 11.60
CA PRO A 203 -10.27 -5.81 10.78
C PRO A 203 -11.70 -6.16 10.40
N VAL A 204 -11.93 -6.46 9.13
CA VAL A 204 -13.16 -7.08 8.62
C VAL A 204 -13.02 -8.59 8.75
N ASP A 205 -13.89 -9.20 9.55
CA ASP A 205 -13.94 -10.64 9.77
C ASP A 205 -14.42 -11.36 8.51
N THR A 206 -13.57 -12.23 7.97
CA THR A 206 -13.87 -13.03 6.76
C THR A 206 -14.54 -14.36 7.05
N SER A 207 -14.60 -14.79 8.32
CA SER A 207 -15.20 -16.07 8.72
C SER A 207 -16.70 -16.14 8.44
N LYS A 208 -17.34 -14.98 8.33
CA LYS A 208 -18.78 -14.82 8.03
C LYS A 208 -19.12 -15.01 6.55
N TYR A 209 -18.12 -15.16 5.67
CA TYR A 209 -18.31 -15.23 4.22
C TYR A 209 -17.84 -16.57 3.66
N GLY A 210 -18.72 -17.23 2.92
CA GLY A 210 -18.39 -18.42 2.16
C GLY A 210 -17.61 -18.11 0.87
N LYS A 211 -17.12 -19.16 0.20
CA LYS A 211 -16.39 -19.04 -1.08
C LYS A 211 -17.24 -18.46 -2.21
N ASP A 212 -18.52 -18.56 -2.15
CA ASP A 212 -19.53 -18.02 -3.07
C ASP A 212 -19.84 -16.53 -2.78
N GLN A 213 -19.56 -16.06 -1.56
CA GLN A 213 -19.81 -14.68 -1.12
C GLN A 213 -18.63 -13.72 -1.30
N VAL A 214 -17.60 -14.11 -2.02
CA VAL A 214 -16.40 -13.28 -2.26
C VAL A 214 -16.73 -11.91 -2.86
N ARG A 215 -17.73 -11.85 -3.75
CA ARG A 215 -18.15 -10.58 -4.36
C ARG A 215 -18.87 -9.68 -3.36
N GLU A 216 -19.63 -10.27 -2.45
CA GLU A 216 -20.32 -9.56 -1.37
C GLU A 216 -19.30 -8.94 -0.41
N LEU A 217 -18.30 -9.70 0.05
CA LEU A 217 -17.22 -9.22 0.87
C LEU A 217 -16.44 -8.08 0.18
N ALA A 218 -16.16 -8.21 -1.12
CA ALA A 218 -15.47 -7.18 -1.88
C ALA A 218 -16.30 -5.88 -2.00
N ALA A 219 -17.61 -6.01 -2.21
CA ALA A 219 -18.53 -4.89 -2.25
C ALA A 219 -18.64 -4.20 -0.89
N HIS A 220 -18.78 -4.96 0.19
CA HIS A 220 -18.80 -4.46 1.56
C HIS A 220 -17.53 -3.66 1.90
N CYS A 221 -16.35 -4.23 1.66
CA CYS A 221 -15.09 -3.55 1.91
C CYS A 221 -14.93 -2.28 1.05
N ARG A 222 -15.38 -2.32 -0.22
CA ARG A 222 -15.31 -1.15 -1.10
C ARG A 222 -16.21 -0.03 -0.60
N GLU A 223 -17.44 -0.33 -0.19
CA GLU A 223 -18.39 0.65 0.35
C GLU A 223 -17.85 1.29 1.63
N LEU A 224 -17.37 0.45 2.58
CA LEU A 224 -16.73 0.90 3.80
C LEU A 224 -15.58 1.87 3.52
N MET A 225 -14.68 1.52 2.59
CA MET A 225 -13.56 2.37 2.22
C MET A 225 -14.01 3.64 1.51
N ALA A 226 -15.02 3.57 0.64
CA ALA A 226 -15.53 4.75 -0.08
C ALA A 226 -16.09 5.80 0.89
N GLN A 227 -16.90 5.38 1.85
CA GLN A 227 -17.48 6.25 2.89
C GLN A 227 -16.37 6.87 3.75
N HIS A 228 -15.41 6.05 4.18
CA HIS A 228 -14.32 6.53 5.03
C HIS A 228 -13.37 7.50 4.29
N ILE A 229 -13.01 7.22 3.05
CA ILE A 229 -12.20 8.13 2.22
C ILE A 229 -12.92 9.49 2.07
N ALA A 230 -14.23 9.49 1.84
CA ALA A 230 -14.99 10.74 1.76
C ALA A 230 -14.96 11.55 3.07
N GLN A 231 -14.98 10.88 4.23
CA GLN A 231 -14.82 11.52 5.54
C GLN A 231 -13.41 12.12 5.70
N LEU A 232 -12.37 11.38 5.33
CA LEU A 232 -10.98 11.86 5.38
C LEU A 232 -10.78 13.08 4.45
N ASP A 233 -11.35 13.05 3.25
CA ASP A 233 -11.25 14.13 2.28
C ASP A 233 -11.94 15.41 2.81
N LYS A 234 -13.08 15.26 3.45
CA LYS A 234 -13.79 16.37 4.11
C LYS A 234 -12.96 16.94 5.26
N GLU A 235 -12.44 16.10 6.13
CA GLU A 235 -11.58 16.52 7.26
C GLU A 235 -10.33 17.27 6.77
N VAL A 236 -9.66 16.73 5.74
CA VAL A 236 -8.48 17.37 5.15
C VAL A 236 -8.84 18.77 4.64
N ALA A 237 -9.95 18.91 3.90
CA ALA A 237 -10.40 20.18 3.36
C ALA A 237 -10.70 21.20 4.47
N GLU A 238 -11.40 20.78 5.53
CA GLU A 238 -11.73 21.64 6.68
C GLU A 238 -10.47 22.11 7.42
N ARG A 239 -9.50 21.21 7.64
CA ARG A 239 -8.24 21.54 8.33
C ARG A 239 -7.35 22.45 7.50
N GLU A 240 -7.29 22.26 6.19
CA GLU A 240 -6.54 23.11 5.27
C GLU A 240 -7.16 24.51 5.21
N ALA A 241 -8.48 24.61 5.14
CA ALA A 241 -9.18 25.89 5.17
C ALA A 241 -8.98 26.65 6.49
N ALA A 242 -8.87 25.93 7.61
CA ALA A 242 -8.64 26.51 8.93
C ALA A 242 -7.15 26.83 9.22
N GLY A 243 -6.22 26.54 8.29
CA GLY A 243 -4.78 26.69 8.50
C GLY A 243 -4.20 25.74 9.56
N LYS A 244 -4.88 24.64 9.86
CA LYS A 244 -4.48 23.64 10.89
C LYS A 244 -3.72 22.45 10.31
N ILE A 245 -2.68 22.73 9.52
CA ILE A 245 -1.85 21.71 8.84
C ILE A 245 -0.37 21.83 9.23
#